data_f98ffe11c845251f5d08558d2fbbcb53
#
_entry.id   f98ffe11c845251f5d08558d2fbbcb53
#
_cell.length_a   1.000
_cell.length_b   1.000
_cell.length_c   1.000
_cell.angle_alpha   90.00
_cell.angle_beta   90.00
_cell.angle_gamma   90.00
#
_symmetry.space_group_name_H-M   'P 1'
#
loop_
_entity.id
_entity.type
_entity.pdbx_description
1 polymer ?
#
loop_
_entity_poly.entity_id
_entity_poly.type
_entity_poly.pdbx_seq_one_letter_code
_entity_poly.pdbx_strand_id
1 'polypeptide(L)'
;SLLDLATSRYFSSNLTYHYRSRSEELINFSNYAFYNKKLQIAPNITKNKKQQPIERIKVDGKWINTRNDIEAQQVVKLLAKLLKDKNRKSSIGIITFNLEQENAIEDEIDALAERDDDFRNALIVEQNRKDNGEDVSLFVKNLENVQGDERDIIIFSTGYAKNEYGKVVAHFGLLSNEGGENRLNVAITRAKEKIYVVTSIEPEELNVDGSKNIGPKLFKEYLKYVRAVSNGNSLETGIILNNLLPTIENSTADLSENLQQQVKLELENMGYCVECNIGNTANKIPLAVYNKKKDKYLLGIEFDYSAFESSESVLERDVYHPAFLESRGWQIVRIWSRDWWLNKKKVLNHLSKILEKQK
;
A
#
# COMPACT_ATOMS: atom_id res chain seq x y z
N SER A 1 -12.46 0.19 26.57
CA SER A 1 -13.52 0.09 25.52
C SER A 1 -14.27 -1.26 25.65
N LEU A 2 -15.40 -1.43 24.97
CA LEU A 2 -16.12 -2.71 24.89
C LEU A 2 -15.22 -3.81 24.31
N LEU A 3 -14.36 -3.43 23.35
CA LEU A 3 -13.40 -4.34 22.74
C LEU A 3 -12.36 -4.85 23.74
N ASP A 4 -11.83 -3.99 24.60
CA ASP A 4 -10.84 -4.38 25.63
C ASP A 4 -11.46 -5.37 26.63
N LEU A 5 -12.73 -5.15 27.01
CA LEU A 5 -13.46 -6.06 27.86
C LEU A 5 -13.68 -7.43 27.16
N ALA A 6 -14.00 -7.40 25.88
CA ALA A 6 -14.20 -8.62 25.10
C ALA A 6 -12.89 -9.41 24.93
N THR A 7 -11.76 -8.74 24.60
CA THR A 7 -10.45 -9.40 24.44
C THR A 7 -9.93 -10.02 25.75
N SER A 8 -10.35 -9.50 26.90
CA SER A 8 -9.99 -10.08 28.20
C SER A 8 -10.74 -11.38 28.51
N ARG A 9 -11.83 -11.72 27.80
CA ARG A 9 -12.70 -12.86 28.09
C ARG A 9 -12.90 -13.85 26.96
N TYR A 10 -12.63 -13.43 25.72
CA TYR A 10 -12.83 -14.23 24.51
C TYR A 10 -11.54 -14.37 23.72
N PHE A 11 -11.42 -15.45 22.98
CA PHE A 11 -10.33 -15.57 22.00
C PHE A 11 -10.47 -14.49 20.95
N SER A 12 -9.38 -13.76 20.68
CA SER A 12 -9.31 -12.80 19.59
C SER A 12 -8.79 -13.47 18.32
N SER A 13 -9.48 -13.27 17.20
CA SER A 13 -9.00 -13.66 15.88
C SER A 13 -8.89 -12.41 15.01
N ASN A 14 -7.78 -12.28 14.30
CA ASN A 14 -7.53 -11.16 13.41
C ASN A 14 -7.76 -11.59 11.96
N LEU A 15 -8.33 -10.68 11.16
CA LEU A 15 -8.36 -10.86 9.71
C LEU A 15 -6.95 -10.65 9.18
N THR A 16 -6.39 -11.67 8.55
CA THR A 16 -5.00 -11.66 8.08
C THR A 16 -4.86 -11.26 6.62
N TYR A 17 -5.89 -11.45 5.78
CA TYR A 17 -5.81 -11.16 4.36
C TYR A 17 -6.21 -9.73 4.02
N HIS A 18 -5.36 -9.02 3.27
CA HIS A 18 -5.64 -7.67 2.79
C HIS A 18 -6.13 -7.70 1.33
N TYR A 19 -7.40 -7.38 1.12
CA TYR A 19 -8.05 -7.43 -0.21
C TYR A 19 -8.15 -6.08 -0.92
N ARG A 20 -8.09 -4.96 -0.18
CA ARG A 20 -8.41 -3.64 -0.74
C ARG A 20 -7.37 -3.15 -1.73
N SER A 21 -6.13 -3.01 -1.31
CA SER A 21 -5.09 -2.39 -2.11
C SER A 21 -4.62 -3.30 -3.24
N ARG A 22 -4.48 -2.74 -4.44
CA ARG A 22 -3.99 -3.45 -5.63
C ARG A 22 -2.47 -3.49 -5.73
N SER A 23 -1.77 -2.74 -4.88
CA SER A 23 -0.31 -2.69 -4.83
C SER A 23 0.17 -2.83 -3.40
N GLU A 24 1.25 -3.57 -3.20
CA GLU A 24 1.86 -3.79 -1.88
C GLU A 24 2.23 -2.47 -1.20
N GLU A 25 2.74 -1.50 -1.95
CA GLU A 25 3.22 -0.23 -1.40
C GLU A 25 2.11 0.57 -0.73
N LEU A 26 0.85 0.39 -1.12
CA LEU A 26 -0.28 1.10 -0.49
C LEU A 26 -0.58 0.60 0.94
N ILE A 27 -0.17 -0.62 1.26
CA ILE A 27 -0.46 -1.25 2.57
C ILE A 27 0.78 -1.63 3.36
N ASN A 28 1.96 -1.71 2.73
CA ASN A 28 3.18 -2.17 3.39
C ASN A 28 3.53 -1.34 4.63
N PHE A 29 3.42 -0.01 4.55
CA PHE A 29 3.67 0.83 5.72
C PHE A 29 2.77 0.44 6.90
N SER A 30 1.46 0.30 6.65
CA SER A 30 0.51 -0.15 7.68
C SER A 30 0.84 -1.53 8.21
N ASN A 31 1.18 -2.48 7.33
CA ASN A 31 1.50 -3.84 7.72
C ASN A 31 2.71 -3.89 8.67
N TYR A 32 3.72 -3.08 8.43
CA TYR A 32 4.91 -3.03 9.27
C TYR A 32 4.68 -2.25 10.56
N ALA A 33 4.05 -1.08 10.48
CA ALA A 33 3.88 -0.18 11.62
C ALA A 33 2.82 -0.65 12.63
N PHE A 34 1.75 -1.33 12.17
CA PHE A 34 0.57 -1.63 13.00
C PHE A 34 0.26 -3.12 13.13
N TYR A 35 0.70 -3.95 12.18
CA TYR A 35 0.32 -5.36 12.12
C TYR A 35 1.52 -6.32 12.24
N ASN A 36 2.73 -5.83 12.54
CA ASN A 36 3.94 -6.63 12.70
C ASN A 36 4.17 -7.63 11.55
N LYS A 37 3.93 -7.21 10.30
CA LYS A 37 3.97 -8.05 9.08
C LYS A 37 2.96 -9.21 9.02
N LYS A 38 1.97 -9.25 9.88
CA LYS A 38 1.00 -10.36 9.94
C LYS A 38 -0.04 -10.33 8.83
N LEU A 39 -0.22 -9.19 8.13
CA LEU A 39 -1.14 -9.14 7.00
C LEU A 39 -0.58 -9.91 5.81
N GLN A 40 -1.40 -10.77 5.25
CA GLN A 40 -1.16 -11.46 3.99
C GLN A 40 -1.47 -10.50 2.84
N ILE A 41 -0.44 -10.13 2.10
CA ILE A 41 -0.52 -9.21 0.97
C ILE A 41 0.02 -9.95 -0.25
N ALA A 42 -0.76 -9.99 -1.33
CA ALA A 42 -0.28 -10.59 -2.58
C ALA A 42 0.81 -9.70 -3.20
N PRO A 43 1.96 -10.27 -3.55
CA PRO A 43 3.01 -9.53 -4.24
C PRO A 43 2.54 -8.94 -5.57
N ASN A 44 3.16 -7.85 -6.00
CA ASN A 44 2.89 -7.27 -7.31
C ASN A 44 3.29 -8.23 -8.42
N ILE A 45 2.39 -8.45 -9.38
CA ILE A 45 2.64 -9.36 -10.52
C ILE A 45 3.50 -8.71 -11.61
N THR A 46 3.64 -7.38 -11.61
CA THR A 46 4.47 -6.59 -12.53
C THR A 46 5.49 -5.77 -11.77
N LYS A 47 6.69 -5.58 -12.34
CA LYS A 47 7.75 -4.79 -11.69
C LYS A 47 7.76 -3.33 -12.11
N ASN A 48 7.69 -3.11 -13.43
CA ASN A 48 7.74 -1.75 -13.99
C ASN A 48 6.34 -1.17 -13.98
N LYS A 49 6.03 -0.42 -12.95
CA LYS A 49 4.80 0.35 -12.92
C LYS A 49 4.99 1.59 -13.79
N LYS A 50 4.13 1.78 -14.78
CA LYS A 50 4.11 3.03 -15.58
C LYS A 50 3.95 4.27 -14.67
N GLN A 51 3.32 4.08 -13.51
CA GLN A 51 3.15 5.11 -12.49
C GLN A 51 3.35 4.47 -11.11
N GLN A 52 4.05 5.16 -10.23
CA GLN A 52 4.20 4.70 -8.85
C GLN A 52 2.84 4.70 -8.15
N PRO A 53 2.53 3.70 -7.30
CA PRO A 53 1.25 3.64 -6.58
C PRO A 53 1.12 4.75 -5.52
N ILE A 54 2.23 5.32 -5.07
CA ILE A 54 2.27 6.50 -4.22
C ILE A 54 3.10 7.57 -4.92
N GLU A 55 2.55 8.77 -5.05
CA GLU A 55 3.22 9.90 -5.69
C GLU A 55 3.21 11.11 -4.76
N ARG A 56 4.40 11.63 -4.49
CA ARG A 56 4.59 12.83 -3.70
C ARG A 56 4.61 14.06 -4.62
N ILE A 57 3.78 15.04 -4.30
CA ILE A 57 3.74 16.33 -4.96
C ILE A 57 4.18 17.39 -3.94
N LYS A 58 5.40 17.88 -4.10
CA LYS A 58 5.91 18.94 -3.23
C LYS A 58 5.53 20.31 -3.78
N VAL A 59 5.04 21.18 -2.91
CA VAL A 59 4.75 22.59 -3.18
C VAL A 59 5.43 23.48 -2.15
N ASP A 60 5.56 24.75 -2.44
CA ASP A 60 6.14 25.75 -1.53
C ASP A 60 5.03 26.55 -0.86
N GLY A 61 4.29 25.89 0.04
CA GLY A 61 3.20 26.48 0.79
C GLY A 61 3.65 27.14 2.09
N LYS A 62 2.72 27.89 2.69
CA LYS A 62 2.89 28.52 4.00
C LYS A 62 1.77 28.10 4.94
N TRP A 63 2.11 27.91 6.21
CA TRP A 63 1.17 27.64 7.27
C TRP A 63 0.63 28.95 7.84
N ILE A 64 -0.60 29.30 7.49
CA ILE A 64 -1.27 30.54 7.94
C ILE A 64 -2.67 30.15 8.42
N ASN A 65 -3.05 30.57 9.62
CA ASN A 65 -4.37 30.27 10.21
C ASN A 65 -4.74 28.77 10.16
N THR A 66 -3.77 27.91 10.51
CA THR A 66 -3.94 26.44 10.55
C THR A 66 -4.23 25.78 9.20
N ARG A 67 -4.04 26.47 8.07
CA ARG A 67 -4.22 25.95 6.72
C ARG A 67 -3.09 26.34 5.77
N ASN A 68 -3.08 25.72 4.60
CA ASN A 68 -2.10 25.91 3.55
C ASN A 68 -2.82 26.04 2.19
N ASP A 69 -3.09 27.27 1.81
CA ASP A 69 -3.86 27.57 0.59
C ASP A 69 -3.14 27.08 -0.68
N ILE A 70 -1.81 27.10 -0.74
CA ILE A 70 -1.04 26.60 -1.90
C ILE A 70 -1.20 25.06 -2.06
N GLU A 71 -1.22 24.32 -0.94
CA GLU A 71 -1.55 22.89 -1.02
C GLU A 71 -3.00 22.68 -1.48
N ALA A 72 -3.97 23.45 -0.98
CA ALA A 72 -5.36 23.38 -1.39
C ALA A 72 -5.50 23.60 -2.90
N GLN A 73 -4.89 24.66 -3.44
CA GLN A 73 -4.86 24.95 -4.89
C GLN A 73 -4.24 23.81 -5.70
N GLN A 74 -3.14 23.22 -5.22
CA GLN A 74 -2.49 22.10 -5.91
C GLN A 74 -3.36 20.83 -5.89
N VAL A 75 -4.07 20.56 -4.78
CA VAL A 75 -5.03 19.46 -4.68
C VAL A 75 -6.16 19.65 -5.69
N VAL A 76 -6.75 20.83 -5.76
CA VAL A 76 -7.84 21.13 -6.70
C VAL A 76 -7.36 21.10 -8.15
N LYS A 77 -6.15 21.58 -8.43
CA LYS A 77 -5.53 21.46 -9.76
C LYS A 77 -5.33 19.99 -10.17
N LEU A 78 -4.91 19.15 -9.22
CA LEU A 78 -4.79 17.71 -9.46
C LEU A 78 -6.16 17.07 -9.69
N LEU A 79 -7.14 17.40 -8.86
CA LEU A 79 -8.54 16.94 -9.01
C LEU A 79 -9.06 17.31 -10.41
N ALA A 80 -8.92 18.56 -10.82
CA ALA A 80 -9.34 19.02 -12.16
C ALA A 80 -8.66 18.24 -13.29
N LYS A 81 -7.36 17.96 -13.16
CA LYS A 81 -6.62 17.11 -14.11
C LYS A 81 -7.19 15.71 -14.19
N LEU A 82 -7.51 15.09 -13.03
CA LEU A 82 -8.07 13.74 -12.97
C LEU A 82 -9.50 13.69 -13.54
N LEU A 83 -10.33 14.72 -13.29
CA LEU A 83 -11.69 14.81 -13.80
C LEU A 83 -11.75 15.05 -15.32
N LYS A 84 -10.74 15.70 -15.92
CA LYS A 84 -10.62 15.89 -17.38
C LYS A 84 -10.35 14.58 -18.13
N ASP A 85 -9.83 13.55 -17.48
CA ASP A 85 -9.62 12.24 -18.14
C ASP A 85 -10.94 11.47 -18.24
N LYS A 86 -11.59 11.57 -19.40
CA LYS A 86 -12.86 10.88 -19.69
C LYS A 86 -12.77 9.35 -19.66
N ASN A 87 -11.57 8.79 -19.74
CA ASN A 87 -11.34 7.33 -19.67
C ASN A 87 -11.11 6.84 -18.24
N ARG A 88 -11.00 7.75 -17.27
CA ARG A 88 -10.82 7.40 -15.86
C ARG A 88 -12.06 6.68 -15.33
N LYS A 89 -11.84 5.51 -14.78
CA LYS A 89 -12.87 4.72 -14.08
C LYS A 89 -12.71 4.79 -12.57
N SER A 90 -11.57 5.24 -12.07
CA SER A 90 -11.24 5.24 -10.66
C SER A 90 -11.97 6.35 -9.90
N SER A 91 -12.53 6.02 -8.75
CA SER A 91 -13.16 6.95 -7.81
C SER A 91 -12.10 7.77 -7.05
N ILE A 92 -12.47 8.96 -6.56
CA ILE A 92 -11.54 9.89 -5.90
C ILE A 92 -12.04 10.27 -4.51
N GLY A 93 -11.12 10.28 -3.54
CA GLY A 93 -11.32 10.88 -2.22
C GLY A 93 -10.17 11.81 -1.86
N ILE A 94 -10.46 12.86 -1.11
CA ILE A 94 -9.48 13.82 -0.60
C ILE A 94 -9.48 13.73 0.92
N ILE A 95 -8.29 13.59 1.51
CA ILE A 95 -8.13 13.47 2.97
C ILE A 95 -7.16 14.54 3.45
N THR A 96 -7.57 15.28 4.49
CA THR A 96 -6.77 16.32 5.13
C THR A 96 -6.43 15.95 6.57
N PHE A 97 -5.45 16.63 7.14
CA PHE A 97 -4.99 16.38 8.50
C PHE A 97 -5.66 17.28 9.56
N ASN A 98 -6.44 18.27 9.13
CA ASN A 98 -7.24 19.12 9.99
C ASN A 98 -8.45 19.69 9.22
N LEU A 99 -9.40 20.27 9.97
CA LEU A 99 -10.65 20.79 9.41
C LEU A 99 -10.42 22.06 8.57
N GLU A 100 -9.52 22.94 8.98
CA GLU A 100 -9.25 24.19 8.25
C GLU A 100 -8.66 23.92 6.86
N GLN A 101 -7.88 22.85 6.71
CA GLN A 101 -7.37 22.42 5.40
C GLN A 101 -8.48 21.77 4.55
N GLU A 102 -9.42 21.06 5.18
CA GLU A 102 -10.62 20.54 4.53
C GLU A 102 -11.43 21.70 3.94
N ASN A 103 -11.79 22.68 4.76
CA ASN A 103 -12.50 23.89 4.35
C ASN A 103 -11.77 24.65 3.22
N ALA A 104 -10.45 24.82 3.34
CA ALA A 104 -9.64 25.49 2.30
C ALA A 104 -9.71 24.78 0.94
N ILE A 105 -9.77 23.45 0.94
CA ILE A 105 -9.92 22.67 -0.30
C ILE A 105 -11.32 22.80 -0.86
N GLU A 106 -12.35 22.77 -0.01
CA GLU A 106 -13.75 22.97 -0.42
C GLU A 106 -13.96 24.38 -1.00
N ASP A 107 -13.45 25.42 -0.34
CA ASP A 107 -13.48 26.81 -0.84
C ASP A 107 -12.82 26.91 -2.25
N GLU A 108 -11.69 26.27 -2.46
CA GLU A 108 -10.98 26.32 -3.74
C GLU A 108 -11.68 25.48 -4.83
N ILE A 109 -12.34 24.36 -4.46
CA ILE A 109 -13.20 23.59 -5.38
C ILE A 109 -14.36 24.46 -5.85
N ASP A 110 -15.06 25.14 -4.95
CA ASP A 110 -16.17 26.01 -5.28
C ASP A 110 -15.73 27.19 -6.14
N ALA A 111 -14.62 27.84 -5.78
CA ALA A 111 -14.05 28.94 -6.57
C ALA A 111 -13.63 28.51 -7.99
N LEU A 112 -13.14 27.27 -8.17
CA LEU A 112 -12.84 26.76 -9.50
C LEU A 112 -14.11 26.42 -10.28
N ALA A 113 -15.12 25.84 -9.61
CA ALA A 113 -16.40 25.50 -10.22
C ALA A 113 -17.19 26.74 -10.68
N GLU A 114 -17.03 27.90 -10.03
CA GLU A 114 -17.61 29.17 -10.46
C GLU A 114 -17.02 29.70 -11.77
N ARG A 115 -15.74 29.49 -12.00
CA ARG A 115 -14.98 30.04 -13.14
C ARG A 115 -14.68 29.08 -14.29
N ASP A 116 -14.91 27.76 -14.11
CA ASP A 116 -14.65 26.70 -15.11
C ASP A 116 -15.88 25.78 -15.19
N ASP A 117 -16.72 26.01 -16.24
CA ASP A 117 -17.95 25.24 -16.47
C ASP A 117 -17.67 23.76 -16.76
N ASP A 118 -16.57 23.45 -17.44
CA ASP A 118 -16.18 22.06 -17.73
C ASP A 118 -15.82 21.32 -16.43
N PHE A 119 -15.10 21.98 -15.53
CA PHE A 119 -14.79 21.44 -14.21
C PHE A 119 -16.06 21.25 -13.39
N ARG A 120 -16.96 22.25 -13.35
CA ARG A 120 -18.24 22.16 -12.62
C ARG A 120 -19.07 20.97 -13.07
N ASN A 121 -19.23 20.80 -14.38
CA ASN A 121 -19.99 19.68 -14.93
C ASN A 121 -19.36 18.33 -14.57
N ALA A 122 -18.04 18.20 -14.66
CA ALA A 122 -17.33 16.99 -14.26
C ALA A 122 -17.42 16.72 -12.75
N LEU A 123 -17.38 17.77 -11.93
CA LEU A 123 -17.53 17.69 -10.47
C LEU A 123 -18.93 17.17 -10.07
N ILE A 124 -19.99 17.69 -10.67
CA ILE A 124 -21.37 17.23 -10.42
C ILE A 124 -21.51 15.73 -10.73
N VAL A 125 -20.92 15.26 -11.81
CA VAL A 125 -20.93 13.83 -12.15
C VAL A 125 -20.22 13.01 -11.09
N GLU A 126 -19.06 13.46 -10.62
CA GLU A 126 -18.24 12.74 -9.64
C GLU A 126 -18.89 12.76 -8.24
N GLN A 127 -19.55 13.85 -7.85
CA GLN A 127 -20.29 13.97 -6.58
C GLN A 127 -21.53 13.07 -6.51
N ASN A 128 -22.05 12.62 -7.64
CA ASN A 128 -23.22 11.72 -7.72
C ASN A 128 -22.85 10.32 -8.20
N ARG A 129 -21.56 9.99 -8.21
CA ARG A 129 -21.06 8.75 -8.79
C ARG A 129 -21.42 7.54 -7.96
N LYS A 130 -21.95 6.52 -8.64
CA LYS A 130 -22.23 5.19 -8.07
C LYS A 130 -21.55 4.11 -8.91
N ASP A 131 -21.08 3.07 -8.26
CA ASP A 131 -20.57 1.87 -8.91
C ASP A 131 -21.25 0.63 -8.31
N ASN A 132 -21.87 -0.20 -9.16
CA ASN A 132 -22.65 -1.38 -8.76
C ASN A 132 -23.68 -1.12 -7.65
N GLY A 133 -24.23 0.10 -7.57
CA GLY A 133 -25.20 0.53 -6.56
C GLY A 133 -24.57 1.09 -5.28
N GLU A 134 -23.26 0.99 -5.11
CA GLU A 134 -22.53 1.59 -3.99
C GLU A 134 -22.17 3.05 -4.27
N ASP A 135 -22.16 3.86 -3.24
CA ASP A 135 -21.73 5.26 -3.30
C ASP A 135 -20.20 5.33 -3.37
N VAL A 136 -19.70 5.77 -4.54
CA VAL A 136 -18.28 6.04 -4.78
C VAL A 136 -18.03 7.49 -5.16
N SER A 137 -18.90 8.40 -4.73
CA SER A 137 -18.82 9.83 -4.97
C SER A 137 -17.56 10.45 -4.40
N LEU A 138 -17.14 11.58 -4.97
CA LEU A 138 -16.04 12.38 -4.41
C LEU A 138 -16.36 12.78 -2.97
N PHE A 139 -15.40 12.64 -2.09
CA PHE A 139 -15.46 13.23 -0.75
C PHE A 139 -14.22 14.08 -0.46
N VAL A 140 -14.40 15.11 0.38
CA VAL A 140 -13.34 15.82 1.08
C VAL A 140 -13.58 15.60 2.56
N LYS A 141 -12.63 15.02 3.28
CA LYS A 141 -12.77 14.67 4.71
C LYS A 141 -11.43 14.80 5.43
N ASN A 142 -11.50 15.12 6.72
CA ASN A 142 -10.31 15.05 7.57
C ASN A 142 -10.11 13.65 8.17
N LEU A 143 -9.00 13.45 8.87
CA LEU A 143 -8.63 12.17 9.49
C LEU A 143 -9.67 11.61 10.47
N GLU A 144 -10.56 12.43 11.02
CA GLU A 144 -11.60 11.98 11.96
C GLU A 144 -12.76 11.29 11.26
N ASN A 145 -13.11 11.79 10.08
CA ASN A 145 -14.38 11.49 9.41
C ASN A 145 -14.23 10.47 8.27
N VAL A 146 -13.02 10.01 7.98
CA VAL A 146 -12.73 9.12 6.83
C VAL A 146 -12.95 7.63 7.12
N GLN A 147 -13.32 7.28 8.36
CA GLN A 147 -13.56 5.88 8.72
C GLN A 147 -14.77 5.31 7.99
N GLY A 148 -14.60 4.16 7.34
CA GLY A 148 -15.65 3.49 6.56
C GLY A 148 -15.61 3.80 5.06
N ASP A 149 -15.03 4.93 4.66
CA ASP A 149 -14.89 5.29 3.25
C ASP A 149 -13.68 4.61 2.60
N GLU A 150 -13.75 4.42 1.28
CA GLU A 150 -12.62 3.97 0.46
C GLU A 150 -12.84 4.43 -0.99
N ARG A 151 -11.75 4.78 -1.67
CA ARG A 151 -11.76 5.16 -3.10
C ARG A 151 -10.55 4.54 -3.81
N ASP A 152 -10.63 4.49 -5.12
CA ASP A 152 -9.50 3.98 -5.91
C ASP A 152 -8.29 4.91 -5.80
N ILE A 153 -8.52 6.21 -5.83
CA ILE A 153 -7.50 7.25 -5.70
C ILE A 153 -7.77 8.06 -4.42
N ILE A 154 -6.75 8.18 -3.59
CA ILE A 154 -6.77 9.10 -2.43
C ILE A 154 -5.74 10.22 -2.65
N ILE A 155 -6.17 11.45 -2.44
CA ILE A 155 -5.30 12.63 -2.43
C ILE A 155 -5.18 13.12 -0.99
N PHE A 156 -3.98 13.06 -0.43
CA PHE A 156 -3.69 13.66 0.86
C PHE A 156 -3.21 15.09 0.70
N SER A 157 -3.76 16.00 1.51
CA SER A 157 -3.15 17.30 1.77
C SER A 157 -2.68 17.32 3.22
N THR A 158 -1.37 17.44 3.43
CA THR A 158 -0.81 17.43 4.79
C THR A 158 -1.10 18.71 5.54
N GLY A 159 -1.22 19.84 4.83
CA GLY A 159 -1.42 21.15 5.35
C GLY A 159 -0.17 21.76 6.01
N TYR A 160 0.74 20.93 6.53
CA TYR A 160 1.92 21.38 7.25
C TYR A 160 2.90 22.14 6.35
N ALA A 161 3.32 23.30 6.78
CA ALA A 161 4.30 24.14 6.09
C ALA A 161 5.07 25.04 7.09
N LYS A 162 6.05 25.77 6.58
CA LYS A 162 6.73 26.82 7.33
C LYS A 162 5.77 27.99 7.59
N ASN A 163 5.78 28.48 8.81
CA ASN A 163 5.10 29.72 9.16
C ASN A 163 5.85 30.96 8.63
N GLU A 164 5.36 32.15 8.91
CA GLU A 164 5.98 33.42 8.52
C GLU A 164 7.42 33.60 9.02
N TYR A 165 7.79 32.88 10.09
CA TYR A 165 9.14 32.90 10.68
C TYR A 165 10.05 31.79 10.11
N GLY A 166 9.61 31.08 9.07
CA GLY A 166 10.37 29.98 8.43
C GLY A 166 10.45 28.70 9.25
N LYS A 167 9.65 28.55 10.31
CA LYS A 167 9.62 27.37 11.17
C LYS A 167 8.41 26.51 10.85
N VAL A 168 8.61 25.19 10.74
CA VAL A 168 7.51 24.23 10.65
C VAL A 168 6.89 24.11 12.03
N VAL A 169 5.60 24.45 12.13
CA VAL A 169 4.84 24.36 13.38
C VAL A 169 4.27 22.97 13.48
N ALA A 170 4.71 22.23 14.50
CA ALA A 170 4.34 20.83 14.73
C ALA A 170 3.02 20.73 15.55
N HIS A 171 1.95 21.35 15.06
CA HIS A 171 0.61 21.15 15.62
C HIS A 171 -0.03 19.92 14.98
N PHE A 172 0.32 18.74 15.47
CA PHE A 172 -0.18 17.49 14.92
C PHE A 172 -1.65 17.19 15.27
N GLY A 173 -2.31 18.07 16.01
CA GLY A 173 -3.72 17.92 16.37
C GLY A 173 -4.04 16.53 16.91
N LEU A 174 -4.93 15.85 16.22
CA LEU A 174 -5.39 14.51 16.57
C LEU A 174 -4.32 13.42 16.53
N LEU A 175 -3.28 13.57 15.72
CA LEU A 175 -2.16 12.63 15.70
C LEU A 175 -1.35 12.64 17.01
N SER A 176 -1.41 13.76 17.74
CA SER A 176 -0.75 13.88 19.05
C SER A 176 -1.54 13.26 20.20
N ASN A 177 -2.81 12.90 19.98
CA ASN A 177 -3.65 12.27 20.98
C ASN A 177 -3.34 10.78 21.11
N GLU A 178 -3.72 10.19 22.25
CA GLU A 178 -3.69 8.72 22.41
C GLU A 178 -4.58 8.05 21.36
N GLY A 179 -4.05 7.07 20.64
CA GLY A 179 -4.72 6.40 19.52
C GLY A 179 -4.74 7.23 18.22
N GLY A 180 -4.03 8.36 18.15
CA GLY A 180 -3.90 9.17 16.93
C GLY A 180 -3.25 8.42 15.78
N GLU A 181 -2.32 7.51 16.08
CA GLU A 181 -1.71 6.58 15.13
C GLU A 181 -2.73 5.69 14.41
N ASN A 182 -3.80 5.29 15.10
CA ASN A 182 -4.85 4.46 14.49
C ASN A 182 -5.63 5.24 13.43
N ARG A 183 -5.85 6.55 13.63
CA ARG A 183 -6.47 7.41 12.61
C ARG A 183 -5.60 7.53 11.37
N LEU A 184 -4.28 7.67 11.55
CA LEU A 184 -3.33 7.64 10.45
C LEU A 184 -3.41 6.32 9.69
N ASN A 185 -3.40 5.17 10.40
CA ASN A 185 -3.56 3.85 9.80
C ASN A 185 -4.85 3.72 9.00
N VAL A 186 -5.97 4.19 9.57
CA VAL A 186 -7.25 4.22 8.86
C VAL A 186 -7.14 5.01 7.56
N ALA A 187 -6.61 6.22 7.59
CA ALA A 187 -6.52 7.09 6.42
C ALA A 187 -5.63 6.49 5.31
N ILE A 188 -4.41 6.06 5.63
CA ILE A 188 -3.47 5.53 4.63
C ILE A 188 -3.94 4.21 4.00
N THR A 189 -4.88 3.50 4.64
CA THR A 189 -5.47 2.27 4.11
C THR A 189 -6.74 2.49 3.28
N ARG A 190 -7.12 3.74 2.98
CA ARG A 190 -8.35 4.05 2.21
C ARG A 190 -8.20 3.90 0.70
N ALA A 191 -6.99 3.90 0.18
CA ALA A 191 -6.72 3.81 -1.25
C ALA A 191 -6.73 2.37 -1.76
N LYS A 192 -7.39 2.15 -2.92
CA LYS A 192 -7.36 0.86 -3.64
C LYS A 192 -6.24 0.82 -4.67
N GLU A 193 -5.99 1.90 -5.42
CA GLU A 193 -5.09 1.92 -6.58
C GLU A 193 -3.93 2.91 -6.46
N LYS A 194 -4.20 4.13 -5.96
CA LYS A 194 -3.23 5.22 -5.99
C LYS A 194 -3.38 6.15 -4.79
N ILE A 195 -2.24 6.61 -4.30
CA ILE A 195 -2.16 7.72 -3.32
C ILE A 195 -1.34 8.86 -3.93
N TYR A 196 -1.88 10.06 -3.88
CA TYR A 196 -1.13 11.30 -4.06
C TYR A 196 -0.97 11.97 -2.70
N VAL A 197 0.24 12.42 -2.38
CA VAL A 197 0.52 13.17 -1.16
C VAL A 197 1.03 14.55 -1.54
N VAL A 198 0.18 15.55 -1.39
CA VAL A 198 0.54 16.96 -1.57
C VAL A 198 1.08 17.46 -0.25
N THR A 199 2.29 18.00 -0.25
CA THR A 199 2.98 18.44 0.97
C THR A 199 3.93 19.59 0.70
N SER A 200 4.10 20.47 1.70
CA SER A 200 5.01 21.61 1.64
C SER A 200 6.30 21.40 2.44
N ILE A 201 6.44 20.25 3.10
CA ILE A 201 7.56 19.98 4.00
C ILE A 201 8.40 18.79 3.56
N GLU A 202 9.66 18.78 3.95
CA GLU A 202 10.46 17.54 3.96
C GLU A 202 10.24 16.80 5.29
N PRO A 203 10.28 15.47 5.32
CA PRO A 203 10.09 14.71 6.55
C PRO A 203 11.03 15.13 7.67
N GLU A 204 12.25 15.52 7.33
CA GLU A 204 13.30 15.96 8.26
C GLU A 204 12.96 17.29 8.97
N GLU A 205 12.13 18.13 8.34
CA GLU A 205 11.70 19.41 8.91
C GLU A 205 10.67 19.24 10.04
N LEU A 206 10.05 18.04 10.16
CA LEU A 206 9.14 17.73 11.27
C LEU A 206 9.92 17.42 12.54
N ASN A 207 9.81 18.28 13.54
CA ASN A 207 10.29 17.99 14.88
C ASN A 207 9.24 17.22 15.66
N VAL A 208 9.52 15.94 15.93
CA VAL A 208 8.65 15.00 16.65
C VAL A 208 9.24 14.52 17.98
N ASP A 209 10.43 15.01 18.37
CA ASP A 209 11.17 14.50 19.54
C ASP A 209 10.43 14.77 20.85
N GLY A 210 9.68 15.87 20.92
CA GLY A 210 8.84 16.22 22.08
C GLY A 210 7.47 15.54 22.14
N SER A 211 7.13 14.70 21.15
CA SER A 211 5.82 14.06 21.09
C SER A 211 5.73 12.89 22.06
N LYS A 212 4.75 12.95 23.00
CA LYS A 212 4.49 11.88 23.96
C LYS A 212 3.97 10.62 23.29
N ASN A 213 3.09 10.76 22.30
CA ASN A 213 2.45 9.67 21.58
C ASN A 213 3.17 9.36 20.27
N ILE A 214 3.01 8.16 19.78
CA ILE A 214 3.73 7.64 18.60
C ILE A 214 3.21 8.21 17.26
N GLY A 215 1.97 8.73 17.21
CA GLY A 215 1.33 9.20 15.99
C GLY A 215 2.16 10.16 15.14
N PRO A 216 2.70 11.28 15.72
CA PRO A 216 3.57 12.19 14.97
C PRO A 216 4.86 11.55 14.44
N LYS A 217 5.45 10.61 15.19
CA LYS A 217 6.65 9.88 14.78
C LYS A 217 6.34 8.98 13.59
N LEU A 218 5.24 8.24 13.65
CA LEU A 218 4.79 7.39 12.54
C LEU A 218 4.42 8.22 11.31
N PHE A 219 3.82 9.39 11.48
CA PHE A 219 3.55 10.29 10.36
C PHE A 219 4.83 10.77 9.67
N LYS A 220 5.87 11.13 10.42
CA LYS A 220 7.20 11.47 9.87
C LYS A 220 7.78 10.30 9.06
N GLU A 221 7.74 9.08 9.61
CA GLU A 221 8.20 7.88 8.90
C GLU A 221 7.35 7.57 7.66
N TYR A 222 6.03 7.81 7.73
CA TYR A 222 5.17 7.68 6.57
C TYR A 222 5.55 8.65 5.45
N LEU A 223 5.87 9.90 5.75
CA LEU A 223 6.33 10.87 4.75
C LEU A 223 7.67 10.47 4.12
N LYS A 224 8.60 9.89 4.90
CA LYS A 224 9.84 9.29 4.34
C LYS A 224 9.53 8.14 3.39
N TYR A 225 8.63 7.26 3.81
CA TYR A 225 8.16 6.13 3.00
C TYR A 225 7.53 6.61 1.69
N VAL A 226 6.63 7.59 1.74
CA VAL A 226 6.00 8.22 0.57
C VAL A 226 7.05 8.76 -0.39
N ARG A 227 8.07 9.46 0.12
CA ARG A 227 9.16 9.99 -0.70
C ARG A 227 9.96 8.89 -1.38
N ALA A 228 10.33 7.86 -0.63
CA ALA A 228 11.11 6.73 -1.16
C ALA A 228 10.33 5.96 -2.25
N VAL A 229 9.05 5.66 -2.03
CA VAL A 229 8.20 4.99 -3.03
C VAL A 229 7.98 5.88 -4.26
N SER A 230 7.70 7.16 -4.07
CA SER A 230 7.51 8.11 -5.17
C SER A 230 8.74 8.21 -6.07
N ASN A 231 9.93 8.13 -5.49
CA ASN A 231 11.21 8.15 -6.22
C ASN A 231 11.60 6.78 -6.81
N GLY A 232 10.82 5.72 -6.55
CA GLY A 232 11.16 4.36 -6.98
C GLY A 232 12.37 3.76 -6.26
N ASN A 233 12.74 4.29 -5.08
CA ASN A 233 13.88 3.84 -4.29
C ASN A 233 13.51 2.65 -3.39
N SER A 234 13.56 1.45 -3.94
CA SER A 234 13.20 0.21 -3.22
C SER A 234 14.12 -0.11 -2.04
N LEU A 235 15.38 0.26 -2.10
CA LEU A 235 16.33 0.04 -1.00
C LEU A 235 15.96 0.91 0.21
N GLU A 236 15.75 2.20 0.00
CA GLU A 236 15.33 3.13 1.06
C GLU A 236 13.96 2.72 1.63
N THR A 237 13.02 2.34 0.76
CA THR A 237 11.71 1.80 1.17
C THR A 237 11.87 0.62 2.11
N GLY A 238 12.74 -0.34 1.77
CA GLY A 238 13.01 -1.53 2.61
C GLY A 238 13.62 -1.17 3.96
N ILE A 239 14.55 -0.22 4.01
CA ILE A 239 15.19 0.25 5.26
C ILE A 239 14.14 0.90 6.17
N ILE A 240 13.31 1.80 5.62
CA ILE A 240 12.26 2.49 6.40
C ILE A 240 11.29 1.46 6.99
N LEU A 241 10.81 0.51 6.19
CA LEU A 241 9.89 -0.52 6.65
C LEU A 241 10.49 -1.39 7.77
N ASN A 242 11.73 -1.83 7.60
CA ASN A 242 12.39 -2.67 8.61
C ASN A 242 12.61 -1.94 9.94
N ASN A 243 12.87 -0.63 9.90
CA ASN A 243 13.02 0.19 11.12
C ASN A 243 11.70 0.36 11.90
N LEU A 244 10.56 0.06 11.29
CA LEU A 244 9.25 0.08 11.98
C LEU A 244 8.98 -1.18 12.81
N LEU A 245 9.77 -2.25 12.58
CA LEU A 245 9.60 -3.50 13.32
C LEU A 245 10.36 -3.46 14.65
N PRO A 246 9.82 -4.08 15.70
CA PRO A 246 10.60 -4.36 16.90
C PRO A 246 11.78 -5.27 16.53
N THR A 247 12.95 -4.99 17.11
CA THR A 247 14.18 -5.78 16.86
C THR A 247 13.96 -7.22 17.34
N ILE A 248 13.81 -8.15 16.42
CA ILE A 248 13.80 -9.58 16.71
C ILE A 248 15.01 -10.18 16.00
N GLU A 249 15.95 -10.70 16.77
CA GLU A 249 17.02 -11.54 16.25
C GLU A 249 16.44 -12.90 15.84
N ASN A 250 16.43 -13.19 14.55
CA ASN A 250 16.14 -14.53 14.06
C ASN A 250 17.17 -14.95 13.04
N SER A 251 17.91 -15.97 13.39
CA SER A 251 18.76 -16.76 12.51
C SER A 251 18.28 -18.19 12.50
N THR A 252 17.72 -18.64 11.40
CA THR A 252 17.65 -20.08 11.06
C THR A 252 17.88 -20.19 9.57
N ALA A 253 19.12 -20.48 9.17
CA ALA A 253 19.45 -20.95 7.82
C ALA A 253 19.12 -22.44 7.74
N ASP A 254 18.36 -22.87 6.72
CA ASP A 254 17.73 -24.18 6.75
C ASP A 254 17.89 -24.98 5.44
N LEU A 255 17.73 -26.31 5.57
CA LEU A 255 17.68 -27.35 4.51
C LEU A 255 16.74 -27.01 3.33
N SER A 256 15.79 -26.12 3.56
CA SER A 256 14.84 -25.56 2.59
C SER A 256 15.52 -24.79 1.44
N GLU A 257 16.63 -24.12 1.70
CA GLU A 257 17.37 -23.36 0.69
C GLU A 257 17.93 -24.25 -0.43
N ASN A 258 18.27 -25.52 -0.13
CA ASN A 258 18.86 -26.42 -1.08
C ASN A 258 17.88 -26.82 -2.21
N LEU A 259 16.62 -27.16 -1.90
CA LEU A 259 15.62 -27.53 -2.90
C LEU A 259 15.26 -26.33 -3.77
N GLN A 260 15.05 -25.17 -3.15
CA GLN A 260 14.76 -23.91 -3.83
C GLN A 260 15.85 -23.56 -4.85
N GLN A 261 17.11 -23.67 -4.45
CA GLN A 261 18.26 -23.39 -5.32
C GLN A 261 18.35 -24.39 -6.49
N GLN A 262 18.10 -25.67 -6.24
CA GLN A 262 18.11 -26.67 -7.31
C GLN A 262 17.02 -26.43 -8.36
N VAL A 263 15.80 -26.12 -7.92
CA VAL A 263 14.68 -25.80 -8.84
C VAL A 263 14.99 -24.55 -9.65
N LYS A 264 15.56 -23.52 -8.99
CA LYS A 264 16.00 -22.30 -9.65
C LYS A 264 17.01 -22.59 -10.76
N LEU A 265 18.11 -23.30 -10.44
CA LEU A 265 19.16 -23.63 -11.40
C LEU A 265 18.61 -24.39 -12.61
N GLU A 266 17.72 -25.35 -12.41
CA GLU A 266 17.14 -26.12 -13.52
C GLU A 266 16.26 -25.23 -14.43
N LEU A 267 15.46 -24.36 -13.88
CA LEU A 267 14.67 -23.43 -14.66
C LEU A 267 15.53 -22.39 -15.40
N GLU A 268 16.62 -21.90 -14.77
CA GLU A 268 17.59 -21.03 -15.42
C GLU A 268 18.34 -21.72 -16.54
N ASN A 269 18.73 -22.98 -16.38
CA ASN A 269 19.31 -23.83 -17.44
C ASN A 269 18.35 -24.04 -18.63
N MET A 270 17.04 -24.01 -18.37
CA MET A 270 16.00 -24.05 -19.42
C MET A 270 15.74 -22.68 -20.07
N GLY A 271 16.49 -21.65 -19.68
CA GLY A 271 16.41 -20.29 -20.25
C GLY A 271 15.35 -19.39 -19.64
N TYR A 272 14.79 -19.73 -18.48
CA TYR A 272 13.85 -18.88 -17.75
C TYR A 272 14.59 -17.93 -16.81
N CYS A 273 14.03 -16.74 -16.62
CA CYS A 273 14.49 -15.80 -15.59
C CYS A 273 13.76 -16.10 -14.28
N VAL A 274 14.49 -16.51 -13.25
CA VAL A 274 13.90 -16.95 -11.97
C VAL A 274 14.35 -16.03 -10.83
N GLU A 275 13.41 -15.62 -10.02
CA GLU A 275 13.65 -14.77 -8.85
C GLU A 275 13.18 -15.45 -7.57
N CYS A 276 13.85 -15.12 -6.46
CA CYS A 276 13.61 -15.73 -5.17
C CYS A 276 12.86 -14.76 -4.24
N ASN A 277 12.06 -15.31 -3.33
CA ASN A 277 11.49 -14.61 -2.18
C ASN A 277 10.69 -13.35 -2.56
N ILE A 278 9.74 -13.50 -3.48
CA ILE A 278 8.92 -12.41 -4.00
C ILE A 278 7.89 -11.99 -2.97
N GLY A 279 7.81 -10.67 -2.71
CA GLY A 279 6.87 -10.06 -1.76
C GLY A 279 7.55 -9.56 -0.49
N ASN A 280 6.83 -8.69 0.24
CA ASN A 280 7.30 -8.01 1.44
C ASN A 280 6.63 -8.52 2.74
N THR A 281 5.80 -9.55 2.64
CA THR A 281 5.07 -10.13 3.78
C THR A 281 5.83 -11.29 4.41
N ALA A 282 5.29 -11.85 5.51
CA ALA A 282 5.82 -13.07 6.11
C ALA A 282 5.78 -14.25 5.13
N ASN A 283 4.71 -14.34 4.32
CA ASN A 283 4.52 -15.40 3.31
C ASN A 283 4.95 -14.89 1.94
N LYS A 284 6.24 -15.02 1.65
CA LYS A 284 6.80 -14.73 0.33
C LYS A 284 6.56 -15.90 -0.60
N ILE A 285 6.42 -15.61 -1.91
CA ILE A 285 6.50 -16.66 -2.93
C ILE A 285 7.97 -17.06 -3.07
N PRO A 286 8.36 -18.30 -2.73
CA PRO A 286 9.77 -18.71 -2.67
C PRO A 286 10.51 -18.55 -3.99
N LEU A 287 9.87 -18.95 -5.12
CA LEU A 287 10.41 -18.75 -6.46
C LEU A 287 9.34 -18.21 -7.41
N ALA A 288 9.73 -17.36 -8.34
CA ALA A 288 8.85 -16.94 -9.42
C ALA A 288 9.59 -16.82 -10.75
N VAL A 289 8.94 -17.24 -11.82
CA VAL A 289 9.44 -17.12 -13.18
C VAL A 289 8.97 -15.79 -13.78
N TYR A 290 9.93 -14.95 -14.16
CA TYR A 290 9.67 -13.61 -14.66
C TYR A 290 9.88 -13.51 -16.17
N ASN A 291 8.96 -12.85 -16.87
CA ASN A 291 9.07 -12.54 -18.29
C ASN A 291 9.44 -11.07 -18.48
N LYS A 292 10.69 -10.80 -18.85
CA LYS A 292 11.20 -9.43 -19.07
C LYS A 292 10.48 -8.68 -20.20
N LYS A 293 9.99 -9.39 -21.24
CA LYS A 293 9.32 -8.74 -22.38
C LYS A 293 7.90 -8.30 -22.03
N LYS A 294 7.19 -9.11 -21.25
CA LYS A 294 5.82 -8.81 -20.80
C LYS A 294 5.80 -8.02 -19.48
N ASP A 295 6.96 -7.82 -18.85
CA ASP A 295 7.11 -7.23 -17.51
C ASP A 295 6.15 -7.86 -16.49
N LYS A 296 6.11 -9.19 -16.46
CA LYS A 296 5.15 -9.93 -15.65
C LYS A 296 5.75 -11.23 -15.13
N TYR A 297 5.39 -11.59 -13.91
CA TYR A 297 5.61 -12.95 -13.42
C TYR A 297 4.62 -13.89 -14.07
N LEU A 298 5.13 -14.98 -14.64
CA LEU A 298 4.34 -16.01 -15.31
C LEU A 298 3.86 -17.09 -14.34
N LEU A 299 4.72 -17.44 -13.37
CA LEU A 299 4.47 -18.57 -12.47
C LEU A 299 5.13 -18.28 -11.11
N GLY A 300 4.38 -18.46 -10.05
CA GLY A 300 4.88 -18.56 -8.68
C GLY A 300 5.01 -20.02 -8.27
N ILE A 301 6.09 -20.38 -7.60
CA ILE A 301 6.38 -21.74 -7.16
C ILE A 301 6.50 -21.74 -5.65
N GLU A 302 5.65 -22.52 -5.02
CA GLU A 302 5.67 -22.83 -3.59
C GLU A 302 6.28 -24.21 -3.33
N PHE A 303 6.74 -24.45 -2.13
CA PHE A 303 7.23 -25.73 -1.68
C PHE A 303 6.38 -26.23 -0.50
N ASP A 304 6.31 -27.56 -0.35
CA ASP A 304 5.56 -28.17 0.74
C ASP A 304 6.03 -27.70 2.11
N TYR A 305 7.33 -27.64 2.38
CA TYR A 305 7.88 -27.20 3.67
C TYR A 305 7.51 -25.74 4.00
N SER A 306 7.63 -24.79 3.07
CA SER A 306 7.31 -23.40 3.34
C SER A 306 5.83 -23.18 3.60
N ALA A 307 4.97 -23.93 2.93
CA ALA A 307 3.54 -23.87 3.10
C ALA A 307 3.08 -24.48 4.47
N PHE A 308 3.80 -25.51 4.95
CA PHE A 308 3.50 -26.12 6.25
C PHE A 308 3.95 -25.26 7.43
N GLU A 309 5.07 -24.55 7.30
CA GLU A 309 5.59 -23.69 8.37
C GLU A 309 4.79 -22.39 8.54
N SER A 310 4.22 -21.87 7.46
CA SER A 310 3.57 -20.56 7.43
C SER A 310 2.06 -20.59 7.69
N SER A 311 1.41 -21.76 7.70
CA SER A 311 -0.05 -21.87 7.76
C SER A 311 -0.55 -22.51 9.05
N GLU A 312 -1.52 -21.86 9.70
CA GLU A 312 -2.15 -22.36 10.94
C GLU A 312 -3.12 -23.53 10.68
N SER A 313 -3.62 -23.68 9.46
CA SER A 313 -4.55 -24.74 9.09
C SER A 313 -4.37 -25.27 7.67
N VAL A 314 -4.82 -26.50 7.44
CA VAL A 314 -4.83 -27.13 6.08
C VAL A 314 -5.71 -26.31 5.14
N LEU A 315 -6.83 -25.78 5.62
CA LEU A 315 -7.76 -25.00 4.80
C LEU A 315 -7.14 -23.67 4.35
N GLU A 316 -6.40 -23.03 5.23
CA GLU A 316 -5.65 -21.82 4.89
C GLU A 316 -4.58 -22.11 3.83
N ARG A 317 -3.79 -23.14 4.05
CA ARG A 317 -2.68 -23.53 3.17
C ARG A 317 -3.13 -23.96 1.79
N ASP A 318 -4.18 -24.78 1.70
CA ASP A 318 -4.52 -25.48 0.44
C ASP A 318 -5.69 -24.84 -0.31
N VAL A 319 -6.46 -23.96 0.36
CA VAL A 319 -7.65 -23.32 -0.23
C VAL A 319 -7.53 -21.80 -0.24
N TYR A 320 -7.39 -21.17 0.94
CA TYR A 320 -7.50 -19.71 1.01
C TYR A 320 -6.27 -18.99 0.44
N HIS A 321 -5.08 -19.44 0.77
CA HIS A 321 -3.85 -18.79 0.30
C HIS A 321 -3.68 -18.88 -1.24
N PRO A 322 -3.81 -20.06 -1.87
CA PRO A 322 -3.78 -20.13 -3.33
C PRO A 322 -4.88 -19.31 -4.00
N ALA A 323 -6.14 -19.42 -3.54
CA ALA A 323 -7.25 -18.65 -4.09
C ALA A 323 -7.03 -17.13 -3.98
N PHE A 324 -6.43 -16.67 -2.88
CA PHE A 324 -6.07 -15.27 -2.70
C PHE A 324 -5.03 -14.81 -3.73
N LEU A 325 -3.94 -15.57 -3.93
CA LEU A 325 -2.92 -15.24 -4.92
C LEU A 325 -3.48 -15.29 -6.35
N GLU A 326 -4.31 -16.28 -6.67
CA GLU A 326 -4.96 -16.40 -7.97
C GLU A 326 -5.91 -15.22 -8.25
N SER A 327 -6.67 -14.76 -7.25
CA SER A 327 -7.53 -13.57 -7.36
C SER A 327 -6.75 -12.30 -7.72
N ARG A 328 -5.45 -12.29 -7.44
CA ARG A 328 -4.51 -11.21 -7.77
C ARG A 328 -3.74 -11.44 -9.07
N GLY A 329 -4.12 -12.48 -9.82
CA GLY A 329 -3.58 -12.79 -11.13
C GLY A 329 -2.31 -13.63 -11.10
N TRP A 330 -1.88 -14.13 -9.93
CA TRP A 330 -0.81 -15.10 -9.84
C TRP A 330 -1.28 -16.45 -10.33
N GLN A 331 -0.40 -17.14 -11.03
CA GLN A 331 -0.52 -18.59 -11.24
C GLN A 331 0.47 -19.25 -10.28
N ILE A 332 -0.03 -20.13 -9.41
CA ILE A 332 0.77 -20.78 -8.38
C ILE A 332 0.83 -22.28 -8.64
N VAL A 333 2.03 -22.84 -8.47
CA VAL A 333 2.25 -24.28 -8.49
C VAL A 333 3.04 -24.67 -7.24
N ARG A 334 2.60 -25.72 -6.57
CA ARG A 334 3.33 -26.29 -5.44
C ARG A 334 4.17 -27.47 -5.88
N ILE A 335 5.46 -27.44 -5.55
CA ILE A 335 6.38 -28.57 -5.73
C ILE A 335 6.48 -29.32 -4.42
N TRP A 336 6.14 -30.59 -4.46
CA TRP A 336 6.34 -31.48 -3.34
C TRP A 336 7.79 -31.98 -3.35
N SER A 337 8.50 -31.84 -2.23
CA SER A 337 9.90 -32.28 -2.05
C SER A 337 10.07 -33.73 -2.46
N ARG A 338 9.12 -34.60 -2.06
CA ARG A 338 9.10 -36.02 -2.41
C ARG A 338 9.05 -36.23 -3.93
N ASP A 339 8.21 -35.51 -4.64
CA ASP A 339 8.05 -35.68 -6.10
C ASP A 339 9.30 -35.22 -6.84
N TRP A 340 9.93 -34.17 -6.38
CA TRP A 340 11.22 -33.69 -6.91
C TRP A 340 12.31 -34.76 -6.79
N TRP A 341 12.48 -35.34 -5.61
CA TRP A 341 13.52 -36.34 -5.38
C TRP A 341 13.23 -37.66 -6.07
N LEU A 342 11.97 -38.05 -6.25
CA LEU A 342 11.60 -39.28 -6.92
C LEU A 342 11.66 -39.16 -8.45
N ASN A 343 11.22 -38.04 -9.02
CA ASN A 343 11.13 -37.85 -10.47
C ASN A 343 11.23 -36.42 -10.93
N LYS A 344 12.41 -35.81 -10.75
CA LYS A 344 12.73 -34.48 -11.16
C LYS A 344 12.30 -34.13 -12.59
N LYS A 345 12.51 -35.06 -13.56
CA LYS A 345 12.14 -34.85 -14.97
C LYS A 345 10.64 -34.64 -15.14
N LYS A 346 9.82 -35.39 -14.41
CA LYS A 346 8.35 -35.24 -14.46
C LYS A 346 7.91 -33.87 -13.96
N VAL A 347 8.50 -33.38 -12.84
CA VAL A 347 8.21 -32.06 -12.27
C VAL A 347 8.60 -30.96 -13.26
N LEU A 348 9.80 -31.02 -13.83
CA LEU A 348 10.28 -30.04 -14.81
C LEU A 348 9.41 -30.05 -16.10
N ASN A 349 9.03 -31.17 -16.59
CA ASN A 349 8.13 -31.26 -17.75
C ASN A 349 6.74 -30.66 -17.46
N HIS A 350 6.24 -30.83 -16.24
CA HIS A 350 4.99 -30.20 -15.80
C HIS A 350 5.11 -28.66 -15.78
N LEU A 351 6.18 -28.14 -15.18
CA LEU A 351 6.44 -26.69 -15.13
C LEU A 351 6.60 -26.10 -16.54
N SER A 352 7.35 -26.79 -17.45
CA SER A 352 7.51 -26.36 -18.85
C SER A 352 6.18 -26.25 -19.59
N LYS A 353 5.30 -27.24 -19.45
CA LYS A 353 3.97 -27.20 -20.08
C LYS A 353 3.12 -26.00 -19.61
N ILE A 354 3.23 -25.66 -18.34
CA ILE A 354 2.52 -24.49 -17.80
C ILE A 354 3.10 -23.21 -18.39
N LEU A 355 4.43 -23.08 -18.38
CA LEU A 355 5.13 -21.88 -18.86
C LEU A 355 4.98 -21.67 -20.38
N GLU A 356 4.91 -22.75 -21.17
CA GLU A 356 4.67 -22.69 -22.61
C GLU A 356 3.29 -22.14 -22.97
N LYS A 357 2.27 -22.44 -22.16
CA LYS A 357 0.92 -21.88 -22.35
C LYS A 357 0.83 -20.38 -22.08
N GLN A 358 1.86 -19.81 -21.44
CA GLN A 358 1.89 -18.39 -21.06
C GLN A 358 2.85 -17.54 -21.92
N LYS A 359 3.64 -18.19 -22.78
CA LYS A 359 4.48 -17.50 -23.77
C LYS A 359 3.62 -16.82 -24.83
#